data_cab59111f3094721446a0953e317cc07
#
_entry.id   cab59111f3094721446a0953e317cc07
#
_cell.length_a   1.000
_cell.length_b   1.000
_cell.length_c   1.000
_cell.angle_alpha   90.00
_cell.angle_beta   90.00
_cell.angle_gamma   90.00
#
_symmetry.space_group_name_H-M   'P 1'
#
loop_
_entity.id
_entity.type
_entity.pdbx_description
1 polymer ?
#
loop_
_entity_poly.entity_id
_entity_poly.type
_entity_poly.pdbx_seq_one_letter_code
_entity_poly.pdbx_strand_id
1 'polypeptide(L)' 'MTTVTADRELDVKGLNCPLPILRAKKALGELQSGQVLRVVATDPGSVKDFQAFCRQTGNELLSHTEGAEFVFFMKKR' A
#
# COMPACT_ATOMS: atom_id res chain seq x y z
N MET A 1 8.23 -6.85 20.61
CA MET A 1 7.17 -6.30 19.78
C MET A 1 7.78 -5.74 18.52
N THR A 2 7.32 -6.24 17.39
CA THR A 2 7.86 -5.80 16.12
C THR A 2 6.96 -4.72 15.54
N THR A 3 7.54 -3.56 15.31
CA THR A 3 6.83 -2.48 14.63
C THR A 3 7.39 -2.38 13.22
N VAL A 4 6.51 -2.49 12.24
CA VAL A 4 6.94 -2.28 10.85
C VAL A 4 7.15 -0.79 10.67
N THR A 5 8.36 -0.41 10.32
CA THR A 5 8.72 0.98 10.07
C THR A 5 8.60 1.24 8.58
N ALA A 6 7.78 2.22 8.22
CA ALA A 6 7.64 2.60 6.82
C ALA A 6 8.71 3.62 6.46
N ASP A 7 9.32 3.42 5.29
CA ASP A 7 10.28 4.39 4.76
C ASP A 7 9.56 5.58 4.13
N ARG A 8 8.29 5.37 3.74
CA ARG A 8 7.47 6.42 3.14
C ARG A 8 6.01 6.17 3.46
N GLU A 9 5.24 7.23 3.61
CA GLU A 9 3.80 7.16 3.83
C GLU A 9 3.07 7.78 2.66
N LEU A 10 1.93 7.19 2.29
CA LEU A 10 1.09 7.65 1.21
C LEU A 10 -0.34 7.72 1.69
N ASP A 11 -0.94 8.91 1.61
CA ASP A 11 -2.33 9.11 1.97
C ASP A 11 -3.17 9.13 0.69
N VAL A 12 -4.04 8.13 0.56
CA VAL A 12 -4.98 8.06 -0.55
C VAL A 12 -6.42 8.03 -0.04
N LYS A 13 -6.64 8.57 1.16
CA LYS A 13 -7.99 8.68 1.71
C LYS A 13 -8.86 9.53 0.79
N GLY A 14 -10.12 9.13 0.64
CA GLY A 14 -11.06 9.84 -0.21
C GLY A 14 -10.95 9.52 -1.69
N LEU A 15 -9.93 8.79 -2.10
CA LEU A 15 -9.77 8.39 -3.50
C LEU A 15 -10.41 7.04 -3.76
N ASN A 16 -11.00 6.89 -4.95
CA ASN A 16 -11.64 5.65 -5.37
C ASN A 16 -10.81 4.92 -6.40
N CYS A 17 -11.04 3.62 -6.52
CA CYS A 17 -10.41 2.80 -7.55
C CYS A 17 -10.54 3.44 -8.93
N PRO A 18 -9.47 3.51 -9.74
CA PRO A 18 -8.15 2.89 -9.53
C PRO A 18 -7.10 3.85 -8.94
N LEU A 19 -7.50 5.01 -8.43
CA LEU A 19 -6.56 6.06 -8.02
C LEU A 19 -5.62 5.62 -6.90
N PRO A 20 -6.09 4.90 -5.85
CA PRO A 20 -5.15 4.45 -4.81
C PRO A 20 -4.01 3.60 -5.37
N ILE A 21 -4.32 2.69 -6.29
CA ILE A 21 -3.32 1.83 -6.93
C ILE A 21 -2.33 2.65 -7.75
N LEU A 22 -2.82 3.61 -8.52
CA LEU A 22 -1.96 4.43 -9.36
C LEU A 22 -0.99 5.27 -8.52
N ARG A 23 -1.49 5.83 -7.41
CA ARG A 23 -0.65 6.60 -6.50
C ARG A 23 0.39 5.72 -5.82
N ALA A 24 0.00 4.52 -5.39
CA ALA A 24 0.92 3.58 -4.76
C ALA A 24 1.98 3.10 -5.74
N LYS A 25 1.61 2.85 -6.98
CA LYS A 25 2.56 2.44 -8.02
C LYS A 25 3.63 3.50 -8.22
N LYS A 26 3.23 4.76 -8.28
CA LYS A 26 4.16 5.86 -8.42
C LYS A 26 5.10 5.96 -7.20
N ALA A 27 4.54 5.88 -6.01
CA ALA A 27 5.32 5.98 -4.78
C ALA A 27 6.33 4.83 -4.67
N LEU A 28 5.91 3.61 -4.98
CA LEU A 28 6.81 2.45 -4.96
C LEU A 28 7.91 2.59 -6.00
N GLY A 29 7.61 3.19 -7.15
CA GLY A 29 8.62 3.43 -8.18
C GLY A 29 9.72 4.37 -7.73
N GLU A 30 9.46 5.18 -6.72
CA GLU A 30 10.43 6.11 -6.15
C GLU A 30 11.21 5.50 -4.98
N LEU A 31 10.82 4.30 -4.53
CA LEU A 31 11.51 3.60 -3.45
C LEU A 31 12.55 2.65 -4.00
N GLN A 32 13.50 2.31 -3.14
CA GLN A 32 14.49 1.30 -3.44
C GLN A 32 14.02 -0.07 -2.99
N SER A 33 14.58 -1.11 -3.60
CA SER A 33 14.27 -2.49 -3.24
C SER A 33 14.43 -2.71 -1.73
N GLY A 34 13.42 -3.31 -1.13
CA GLY A 34 13.42 -3.60 0.30
C GLY A 34 12.81 -2.50 1.17
N GLN A 35 12.56 -1.33 0.62
CA GLN A 35 11.91 -0.26 1.38
C GLN A 35 10.40 -0.50 1.50
N VAL A 36 9.81 0.06 2.53
CA VAL A 36 8.41 -0.17 2.90
C VAL A 36 7.59 1.09 2.71
N LEU A 37 6.44 0.93 2.04
CA LEU A 37 5.46 1.99 1.85
C LEU A 37 4.25 1.71 2.74
N ARG A 38 3.85 2.71 3.52
CA ARG A 38 2.61 2.67 4.29
C ARG A 38 1.55 3.46 3.55
N VAL A 39 0.45 2.80 3.20
CA VAL A 39 -0.65 3.42 2.45
C VAL A 39 -1.89 3.45 3.33
N VAL A 40 -2.55 4.60 3.39
CA VAL A 40 -3.82 4.74 4.10
C VAL A 40 -4.91 5.07 3.10
N ALA A 41 -5.96 4.25 3.05
CA ALA A 41 -7.06 4.38 2.10
C ALA A 41 -8.40 4.28 2.82
N THR A 42 -9.46 4.76 2.18
CA THR A 42 -10.83 4.64 2.69
C THR A 42 -11.75 3.88 1.75
N ASP A 43 -11.28 3.55 0.54
CA ASP A 43 -12.07 2.79 -0.42
C ASP A 43 -12.15 1.32 0.00
N PRO A 44 -13.36 0.77 0.22
CA PRO A 44 -13.48 -0.64 0.63
C PRO A 44 -12.89 -1.63 -0.37
N GLY A 45 -12.83 -1.27 -1.65
CA GLY A 45 -12.24 -2.13 -2.68
C GLY A 45 -10.73 -2.20 -2.64
N SER A 46 -10.08 -1.33 -1.85
CA SER A 46 -8.63 -1.23 -1.85
C SER A 46 -7.95 -2.50 -1.35
N VAL A 47 -8.58 -3.27 -0.45
CA VAL A 47 -7.98 -4.51 0.05
C VAL A 47 -7.71 -5.48 -1.10
N LYS A 48 -8.74 -5.78 -1.90
CA LYS A 48 -8.59 -6.68 -3.04
C LYS A 48 -7.64 -6.11 -4.09
N ASP A 49 -7.75 -4.80 -4.31
CA ASP A 49 -6.93 -4.14 -5.33
C ASP A 49 -5.45 -4.21 -4.97
N PHE A 50 -5.10 -3.94 -3.72
CA PHE A 50 -3.70 -3.99 -3.30
C PHE A 50 -3.17 -5.41 -3.22
N GLN A 51 -4.00 -6.38 -2.85
CA GLN A 51 -3.60 -7.79 -2.90
C GLN A 51 -3.25 -8.21 -4.32
N ALA A 52 -4.10 -7.87 -5.29
CA ALA A 52 -3.86 -8.18 -6.69
C ALA A 52 -2.64 -7.43 -7.21
N PHE A 53 -2.51 -6.16 -6.86
CA PHE A 53 -1.39 -5.32 -7.26
C PHE A 53 -0.05 -5.93 -6.82
N CYS A 54 0.03 -6.34 -5.55
CA CYS A 54 1.26 -6.93 -5.03
C CYS A 54 1.59 -8.26 -5.72
N ARG A 55 0.56 -9.09 -5.97
CA ARG A 55 0.78 -10.34 -6.70
C ARG A 55 1.32 -10.10 -8.11
N GLN A 56 0.78 -9.09 -8.79
CA GLN A 56 1.15 -8.82 -10.18
C GLN A 56 2.53 -8.16 -10.30
N THR A 57 2.89 -7.35 -9.34
CA THR A 57 4.15 -6.59 -9.41
C THR A 57 5.30 -7.28 -8.71
N GLY A 58 5.01 -8.25 -7.84
CA GLY A 58 6.04 -8.90 -7.03
C GLY A 58 6.42 -8.11 -5.78
N ASN A 59 5.78 -6.98 -5.52
CA ASN A 59 5.94 -6.30 -4.24
C ASN A 59 5.25 -7.14 -3.17
N GLU A 60 5.76 -7.10 -1.94
CA GLU A 60 5.23 -7.91 -0.86
C GLU A 60 4.26 -7.11 -0.01
N LEU A 61 3.04 -7.63 0.16
CA LEU A 61 2.10 -7.05 1.10
C LEU A 61 2.40 -7.63 2.48
N LEU A 62 3.08 -6.85 3.32
CA LEU A 62 3.53 -7.32 4.63
C LEU A 62 2.36 -7.50 5.58
N SER A 63 1.46 -6.52 5.60
CA SER A 63 0.29 -6.57 6.47
C SER A 63 -0.73 -5.55 6.00
N HIS A 64 -1.97 -5.73 6.44
CA HIS A 64 -2.98 -4.71 6.28
C HIS A 64 -3.96 -4.77 7.45
N THR A 65 -4.60 -3.63 7.72
CA THR A 65 -5.65 -3.55 8.74
C THR A 65 -6.90 -2.96 8.10
N GLU A 66 -8.06 -3.35 8.63
CA GLU A 66 -9.36 -2.89 8.16
C GLU A 66 -10.12 -2.29 9.32
N GLY A 67 -10.81 -1.20 9.07
CA GLY A 67 -11.58 -0.48 10.06
C GLY A 67 -12.18 0.76 9.41
N ALA A 68 -12.18 1.89 10.11
CA ALA A 68 -12.60 3.16 9.53
C ALA A 68 -11.68 3.55 8.36
N GLU A 69 -10.42 3.14 8.46
CA GLU A 69 -9.43 3.30 7.40
C GLU A 69 -8.79 1.96 7.12
N PHE A 70 -8.27 1.82 5.90
CA PHE A 70 -7.54 0.62 5.47
C PHE A 70 -6.07 1.00 5.37
N VAL A 71 -5.21 0.30 6.13
CA VAL A 71 -3.78 0.60 6.16
C VAL A 71 -3.02 -0.58 5.59
N PHE A 72 -2.10 -0.29 4.67
CA PHE A 72 -1.31 -1.33 3.99
C PHE A 72 0.16 -1.04 4.16
N PHE A 73 0.93 -2.08 4.49
CA PHE A 73 2.38 -2.02 4.50
C PHE A 73 2.89 -2.89 3.35
N MET A 74 3.54 -2.26 2.38
CA MET A 74 4.04 -2.94 1.19
C MET A 74 5.54 -2.76 1.08
N LYS A 75 6.23 -3.87 0.83
CA LYS A 75 7.69 -3.87 0.67
C LYS A 75 8.02 -3.86 -0.81
N LYS A 76 8.85 -2.93 -1.22
CA LYS A 76 9.29 -2.81 -2.60
C LYS A 76 10.11 -4.04 -2.99
N ARG A 77 9.76 -4.61 -4.11
CA ARG A 77 10.46 -5.74 -4.70
C ARG A 77 11.91 -5.41 -5.03
#